data_baeae80c256c35e48e64216bf0a2a288
#
_entry.id   baeae80c256c35e48e64216bf0a2a288
#
_cell.length_a   1.000
_cell.length_b   1.000
_cell.length_c   1.000
_cell.angle_alpha   90.00
_cell.angle_beta   90.00
_cell.angle_gamma   90.00
#
_symmetry.space_group_name_H-M   'P 1'
#
loop_
_entity.id
_entity.type
_entity.pdbx_description
1 polymer ?
#
loop_
_entity_poly.entity_id
_entity_poly.type
_entity_poly.pdbx_seq_one_letter_code
_entity_poly.pdbx_strand_id
1 'polypeptide(L)' 'MSDKKYFPVSTENLRVDTILSFRIYIQANNKFVLFRKGNHPFSEDTLDRLIANRVNTVYIADEDMADFEKYYHEHN' A
#
# COMPACT_ATOMS: atom_id res chain seq x y z
N MET A 1 -17.17 -11.61 14.64
CA MET A 1 -16.62 -10.39 14.06
C MET A 1 -15.13 -10.45 13.97
N SER A 2 -14.61 -10.33 12.79
CA SER A 2 -13.19 -10.32 12.62
C SER A 2 -12.69 -8.88 12.59
N ASP A 3 -11.76 -8.58 13.46
CA ASP A 3 -11.11 -7.30 13.47
C ASP A 3 -9.97 -7.36 12.49
N LYS A 4 -10.16 -6.80 11.30
CA LYS A 4 -9.08 -6.71 10.34
C LYS A 4 -8.01 -5.78 10.88
N LYS A 5 -6.77 -6.23 10.79
CA LYS A 5 -5.63 -5.42 11.17
C LYS A 5 -4.98 -4.86 9.93
N TYR A 6 -4.57 -3.61 10.02
CA TYR A 6 -3.86 -2.92 8.96
C TYR A 6 -2.56 -2.39 9.53
N PHE A 7 -1.49 -2.56 8.78
CA PHE A 7 -0.16 -2.15 9.22
C PHE A 7 0.33 -0.98 8.39
N PRO A 8 0.86 0.05 9.03
CA PRO A 8 1.36 1.23 8.31
C PRO A 8 2.67 0.93 7.60
N VAL A 9 2.77 1.43 6.38
CA VAL A 9 3.96 1.28 5.56
C VAL A 9 4.22 2.62 4.90
N SER A 10 5.47 3.08 4.93
CA SER A 10 5.83 4.32 4.25
C SER A 10 5.71 4.15 2.74
N THR A 11 5.17 5.17 2.08
CA THR A 11 5.10 5.16 0.61
C THR A 11 6.48 5.07 -0.02
N GLU A 12 7.52 5.44 0.70
CA GLU A 12 8.89 5.33 0.22
C GLU A 12 9.32 3.88 -0.04
N ASN A 13 8.63 2.93 0.57
CA ASN A 13 8.92 1.51 0.37
C ASN A 13 8.29 0.96 -0.90
N LEU A 14 7.48 1.76 -1.60
CA LEU A 14 6.84 1.35 -2.83
C LEU A 14 7.66 1.89 -4.01
N ARG A 15 7.94 1.03 -4.97
CA ARG A 15 8.77 1.39 -6.12
C ARG A 15 7.90 1.61 -7.36
N VAL A 16 8.13 2.74 -8.01
CA VAL A 16 7.47 3.03 -9.29
C VAL A 16 7.91 1.98 -10.32
N ASP A 17 6.98 1.63 -11.20
CA ASP A 17 7.18 0.66 -12.28
C ASP A 17 7.32 -0.78 -11.79
N THR A 18 6.81 -1.06 -10.61
CA THR A 18 6.72 -2.44 -10.12
C THR A 18 5.25 -2.81 -9.95
N ILE A 19 4.99 -4.10 -9.96
CA ILE A 19 3.65 -4.60 -9.71
C ILE A 19 3.54 -4.95 -8.24
N LEU A 20 2.55 -4.37 -7.57
CA LEU A 20 2.31 -4.65 -6.16
C LEU A 20 1.41 -5.87 -6.06
N SER A 21 1.90 -6.92 -5.42
CA SER A 21 1.14 -8.16 -5.25
C SER A 21 0.20 -8.11 -4.06
N PHE A 22 0.06 -6.94 -3.45
CA PHE A 22 -0.75 -6.73 -2.25
C PHE A 22 -1.63 -5.49 -2.44
N ARG A 23 -2.71 -5.44 -1.68
CA ARG A 23 -3.62 -4.30 -1.72
C ARG A 23 -3.08 -3.16 -0.88
N ILE A 24 -3.34 -1.94 -1.32
CA ILE A 24 -2.95 -0.74 -0.57
C ILE A 24 -4.21 -0.05 -0.08
N TYR A 25 -4.22 0.26 1.21
CA TYR A 25 -5.30 1.02 1.83
C TYR A 25 -4.77 2.36 2.30
N ILE A 26 -5.66 3.34 2.34
CA ILE A 26 -5.36 4.64 2.94
C ILE A 26 -6.36 4.87 4.07
N GLN A 27 -5.96 5.69 5.02
CA GLN A 27 -6.84 6.03 6.13
C GLN A 27 -7.55 7.36 5.81
N ALA A 28 -8.88 7.33 5.85
CA ALA A 28 -9.70 8.51 5.61
C ALA A 28 -10.88 8.48 6.56
N ASN A 29 -11.08 9.57 7.30
CA ASN A 29 -12.20 9.70 8.25
C ASN A 29 -12.29 8.53 9.22
N ASN A 30 -11.13 8.12 9.77
CA ASN A 30 -11.02 7.00 10.71
C ASN A 30 -11.39 5.65 10.12
N LYS A 31 -11.36 5.55 8.79
CA LYS A 31 -11.65 4.29 8.10
C LYS A 31 -10.51 3.98 7.15
N PHE A 32 -10.34 2.69 6.89
CA PHE A 32 -9.37 2.23 5.90
C PHE A 32 -10.10 1.99 4.59
N VAL A 33 -9.64 2.68 3.55
CA VAL A 33 -10.28 2.64 2.24
C VAL A 33 -9.32 2.01 1.25
N LEU A 34 -9.82 1.08 0.46
CA LEU A 34 -8.99 0.43 -0.57
C LEU A 34 -8.61 1.47 -1.62
N PHE A 35 -7.30 1.70 -1.76
CA PHE A 35 -6.78 2.63 -2.75
C PHE A 35 -6.41 1.92 -4.05
N ARG A 36 -5.76 0.76 -3.95
CA ARG A 36 -5.40 -0.04 -5.12
C ARG A 36 -5.57 -1.51 -4.81
N LYS A 37 -6.12 -2.25 -5.78
CA LYS A 37 -6.24 -3.71 -5.67
C LYS A 37 -4.86 -4.34 -5.82
N GLY A 38 -4.75 -5.61 -5.45
CA GLY A 38 -3.52 -6.36 -5.67
C GLY A 38 -3.27 -6.59 -7.15
N ASN A 39 -2.01 -6.87 -7.47
CA ASN A 39 -1.54 -7.15 -8.84
C ASN A 39 -1.74 -6.00 -9.81
N HIS A 40 -1.67 -4.78 -9.30
CA HIS A 40 -1.71 -3.59 -10.13
C HIS A 40 -0.34 -2.93 -10.16
N PRO A 41 0.04 -2.37 -11.31
CA PRO A 41 1.30 -1.64 -11.37
C PRO A 41 1.25 -0.36 -10.55
N PHE A 42 2.34 -0.09 -9.87
CA PHE A 42 2.49 1.15 -9.12
C PHE A 42 3.20 2.14 -10.04
N SER A 43 2.43 3.07 -10.58
CA SER A 43 2.96 4.03 -11.55
C SER A 43 3.37 5.33 -10.87
N GLU A 44 4.12 6.13 -11.61
CA GLU A 44 4.48 7.46 -11.15
C GLU A 44 3.25 8.32 -10.90
N ASP A 45 2.23 8.17 -11.74
CA ASP A 45 0.97 8.90 -11.54
C ASP A 45 0.32 8.53 -10.20
N THR A 46 0.37 7.26 -9.83
CA THR A 46 -0.18 6.81 -8.56
C THR A 46 0.60 7.44 -7.41
N LEU A 47 1.92 7.43 -7.51
CA LEU A 47 2.75 8.04 -6.49
C LEU A 47 2.48 9.54 -6.39
N ASP A 48 2.37 10.22 -7.52
CA ASP A 48 2.09 11.65 -7.54
C ASP A 48 0.77 11.98 -6.87
N ARG A 49 -0.24 11.14 -7.06
CA ARG A 49 -1.54 11.33 -6.41
C ARG A 49 -1.43 11.21 -4.91
N LEU A 50 -0.67 10.23 -4.44
CA LEU A 50 -0.46 10.06 -3.01
C LEU A 50 0.25 11.28 -2.42
N ILE A 51 1.28 11.75 -3.09
CA ILE A 51 2.03 12.92 -2.65
C ILE A 51 1.14 14.17 -2.65
N ALA A 52 0.36 14.36 -3.71
CA ALA A 52 -0.52 15.52 -3.83
C ALA A 52 -1.57 15.56 -2.72
N ASN A 53 -2.00 14.39 -2.26
CA ASN A 53 -2.97 14.29 -1.18
C ASN A 53 -2.30 14.17 0.19
N ARG A 54 -0.98 14.38 0.25
CA ARG A 54 -0.20 14.33 1.48
C ARG A 54 -0.27 12.98 2.17
N VAL A 55 -0.39 11.91 1.38
CA VAL A 55 -0.41 10.55 1.91
C VAL A 55 1.01 10.01 1.84
N ASN A 56 1.69 9.99 2.97
CA ASN A 56 3.04 9.43 3.05
C ASN A 56 3.07 8.09 3.78
N THR A 57 1.90 7.61 4.20
CA THR A 57 1.77 6.29 4.82
C THR A 57 0.58 5.59 4.19
N VAL A 58 0.80 4.36 3.75
CA VAL A 58 -0.27 3.49 3.27
C VAL A 58 -0.41 2.33 4.25
N TYR A 59 -1.48 1.57 4.13
CA TYR A 59 -1.75 0.48 5.06
C TYR A 59 -1.92 -0.82 4.29
N ILE A 60 -1.37 -1.87 4.86
CA ILE A 60 -1.42 -3.21 4.28
C ILE A 60 -2.23 -4.09 5.23
N ALA A 61 -3.22 -4.80 4.69
CA ALA A 61 -4.00 -5.71 5.51
C ALA A 61 -3.13 -6.86 6.01
N ASP A 62 -3.44 -7.34 7.20
CA ASP A 62 -2.68 -8.43 7.83
C ASP A 62 -2.50 -9.62 6.87
N GLU A 63 -3.56 -9.97 6.16
CA GLU A 63 -3.54 -11.10 5.23
C GLU A 63 -2.61 -10.88 4.03
N ASP A 64 -2.21 -9.65 3.77
CA ASP A 64 -1.32 -9.32 2.66
C ASP A 64 0.12 -9.03 3.11
N MET A 65 0.38 -9.10 4.41
CA MET A 65 1.71 -8.74 4.91
C MET A 65 2.82 -9.65 4.42
N ALA A 66 2.52 -10.93 4.23
CA ALA A 66 3.52 -11.86 3.71
C ALA A 66 3.95 -11.45 2.29
N ASP A 67 2.98 -11.03 1.46
CA ASP A 67 3.28 -10.57 0.11
C ASP A 67 4.07 -9.26 0.15
N PHE A 68 3.72 -8.37 1.06
CA PHE A 68 4.46 -7.12 1.20
C PHE A 68 5.90 -7.38 1.65
N GLU A 69 6.11 -8.27 2.60
CA GLU A 69 7.45 -8.59 3.08
C GLU A 69 8.31 -9.16 1.95
N LYS A 70 7.73 -10.03 1.13
CA LYS A 70 8.45 -10.56 -0.02
C LYS A 70 8.84 -9.45 -0.99
N TYR A 71 7.91 -8.55 -1.27
CA TYR A 71 8.16 -7.40 -2.14
C TYR A 71 9.27 -6.53 -1.57
N TYR A 72 9.21 -6.24 -0.28
CA TYR A 72 10.19 -5.40 0.39
C TYR A 72 11.59 -5.99 0.25
N HIS A 73 11.72 -7.29 0.47
CA HIS A 73 13.02 -7.95 0.35
C HIS A 73 13.54 -8.01 -1.08
N GLU A 74 12.63 -8.07 -2.05
CA GLU A 74 13.04 -8.09 -3.45
C GLU A 74 13.53 -6.73 -3.95
N HIS A 75 13.06 -5.65 -3.35
CA HIS A 75 13.35 -4.31 -3.84
C HIS A 75 14.18 -3.47 -2.86
N ASN A 76 14.61 -4.08 -1.79
CA ASN A 76 15.50 -3.47 -0.81
C ASN A 76 16.62 -4.42 -0.46
#